data_b398a63675b1512217a4d2cd01750635
#
_entry.id   b398a63675b1512217a4d2cd01750635
#
_cell.length_a   1.000
_cell.length_b   1.000
_cell.length_c   1.000
_cell.angle_alpha   90.00
_cell.angle_beta   90.00
_cell.angle_gamma   90.00
#
_symmetry.space_group_name_H-M   'P 1'
#
loop_
_entity.id
_entity.type
_entity.pdbx_description
1 polymer ?
#
loop_
_entity_poly.entity_id
_entity_poly.type
_entity_poly.pdbx_seq_one_letter_code
_entity_poly.pdbx_strand_id
1 'polypeptide(L)'
;VVGIVVFLALGFGQAALERSAAAQSEGLTWGPMFEVDPLWPKPLPNHWVIGATIGVAVDERDHVWIVHRASTLNAGEIEASADPQVAVDCCVAAPPVLEFDQAGNLVGYWGGPGEGYEWPKSNHGIAVDHKSNVWIGGNDRDDAHVLKFTRHGQFLLQVGRAGQSQGSNDMQNFSRVAKIFVDPRANEAYISDGYGNRRVVVIDADTGEFKRYWGAYGNVPDDADLGRYDPRA
;
A
#
# COMPACT_ATOMS: atom_id res chain seq x y z
N VAL A 1 3.00 -13.42 67.66
CA VAL A 1 3.99 -12.50 67.04
C VAL A 1 4.19 -12.84 65.57
N VAL A 2 4.30 -14.12 65.16
CA VAL A 2 4.55 -14.55 63.78
C VAL A 2 3.37 -14.16 62.85
N GLY A 3 2.10 -14.27 63.31
CA GLY A 3 0.92 -13.91 62.53
C GLY A 3 0.86 -12.42 62.14
N ILE A 4 1.27 -11.53 63.04
CA ILE A 4 1.25 -10.09 62.80
C ILE A 4 2.31 -9.68 61.77
N VAL A 5 3.48 -10.30 61.77
CA VAL A 5 4.54 -10.05 60.80
C VAL A 5 4.14 -10.48 59.38
N VAL A 6 3.44 -11.62 59.21
CA VAL A 6 2.93 -12.09 57.96
C VAL A 6 1.88 -11.15 57.37
N PHE A 7 0.94 -10.67 58.19
CA PHE A 7 -0.09 -9.70 57.77
C PHE A 7 0.49 -8.36 57.37
N LEU A 8 1.52 -7.87 58.06
CA LEU A 8 2.21 -6.64 57.70
C LEU A 8 3.00 -6.79 56.39
N ALA A 9 3.67 -7.93 56.17
CA ALA A 9 4.40 -8.20 54.91
C ALA A 9 3.46 -8.30 53.72
N LEU A 10 2.31 -8.94 53.85
CA LEU A 10 1.30 -9.02 52.79
C LEU A 10 0.70 -7.65 52.48
N GLY A 11 0.40 -6.82 53.50
CA GLY A 11 -0.13 -5.48 53.31
C GLY A 11 0.87 -4.54 52.61
N PHE A 12 2.16 -4.60 52.94
CA PHE A 12 3.21 -3.83 52.23
C PHE A 12 3.41 -4.30 50.80
N GLY A 13 3.33 -5.60 50.57
CA GLY A 13 3.44 -6.17 49.22
C GLY A 13 2.29 -5.73 48.31
N GLN A 14 1.05 -5.74 48.84
CA GLN A 14 -0.12 -5.29 48.09
C GLN A 14 -0.07 -3.78 47.80
N ALA A 15 0.30 -2.94 48.79
CA ALA A 15 0.45 -1.50 48.57
C ALA A 15 1.56 -1.16 47.56
N ALA A 16 2.63 -1.94 47.51
CA ALA A 16 3.69 -1.77 46.48
C ALA A 16 3.20 -2.15 45.07
N LEU A 17 2.42 -3.23 44.94
CA LEU A 17 1.83 -3.65 43.65
C LEU A 17 0.80 -2.64 43.15
N GLU A 18 -0.05 -2.10 44.05
CA GLU A 18 -1.03 -1.07 43.71
C GLU A 18 -0.34 0.24 43.23
N ARG A 19 0.76 0.65 43.89
CA ARG A 19 1.55 1.80 43.46
C ARG A 19 2.23 1.58 42.11
N SER A 20 2.73 0.38 41.86
CA SER A 20 3.33 0.04 40.56
C SER A 20 2.28 0.01 39.45
N ALA A 21 1.07 -0.51 39.73
CA ALA A 21 -0.04 -0.50 38.79
C ALA A 21 -0.54 0.94 38.51
N ALA A 22 -0.63 1.78 39.54
CA ALA A 22 -0.99 3.18 39.39
C ALA A 22 0.04 3.96 38.57
N ALA A 23 1.35 3.76 38.82
CA ALA A 23 2.41 4.39 38.07
C ALA A 23 2.43 3.94 36.58
N GLN A 24 2.03 2.71 36.30
CA GLN A 24 1.85 2.23 34.93
C GLN A 24 0.61 2.83 34.26
N SER A 25 -0.45 3.11 35.02
CA SER A 25 -1.65 3.72 34.48
C SER A 25 -1.53 5.23 34.21
N GLU A 26 -0.66 5.94 34.95
CA GLU A 26 -0.37 7.36 34.70
C GLU A 26 0.35 7.60 33.37
N GLY A 27 0.98 6.57 32.77
CA GLY A 27 1.60 6.61 31.42
C GLY A 27 0.70 6.16 30.28
N LEU A 28 -0.54 5.73 30.56
CA LEU A 28 -1.47 5.29 29.52
C LEU A 28 -2.06 6.51 28.80
N THR A 29 -1.55 6.79 27.62
CA THR A 29 -2.18 7.74 26.70
C THR A 29 -3.45 7.09 26.16
N TRP A 30 -4.59 7.71 26.37
CA TRP A 30 -5.84 7.28 25.73
C TRP A 30 -5.68 7.46 24.22
N GLY A 31 -5.64 6.35 23.52
CA GLY A 31 -5.66 6.33 22.05
C GLY A 31 -7.09 6.15 21.53
N PRO A 32 -7.33 6.47 20.25
CA PRO A 32 -8.62 6.18 19.64
C PRO A 32 -8.88 4.67 19.65
N MET A 33 -10.09 4.29 20.04
CA MET A 33 -10.57 2.92 19.89
C MET A 33 -11.15 2.76 18.48
N PHE A 34 -10.72 1.72 17.79
CA PHE A 34 -11.21 1.39 16.45
C PHE A 34 -12.12 0.16 16.53
N GLU A 35 -13.24 0.25 15.85
CA GLU A 35 -14.14 -0.88 15.62
C GLU A 35 -14.25 -1.12 14.11
N VAL A 36 -14.21 -2.39 13.72
CA VAL A 36 -14.40 -2.77 12.32
C VAL A 36 -15.87 -2.60 11.95
N ASP A 37 -16.17 -1.80 10.94
CA ASP A 37 -17.49 -1.75 10.32
C ASP A 37 -17.61 -2.92 9.33
N PRO A 38 -18.37 -3.98 9.64
CA PRO A 38 -18.51 -5.14 8.78
C PRO A 38 -19.37 -4.88 7.53
N LEU A 39 -20.06 -3.72 7.47
CA LEU A 39 -20.92 -3.32 6.36
C LEU A 39 -20.27 -2.28 5.44
N TRP A 40 -19.01 -1.96 5.67
CA TRP A 40 -18.22 -1.09 4.81
C TRP A 40 -17.15 -1.89 4.06
N PRO A 41 -16.99 -1.71 2.72
CA PRO A 41 -17.83 -0.95 1.81
C PRO A 41 -19.18 -1.64 1.53
N LYS A 42 -20.11 -0.92 0.92
CA LYS A 42 -21.38 -1.52 0.45
C LYS A 42 -21.14 -2.54 -0.67
N PRO A 43 -22.05 -3.48 -0.88
CA PRO A 43 -21.93 -4.47 -1.94
C PRO A 43 -21.65 -3.82 -3.29
N LEU A 44 -20.73 -4.41 -4.03
CA LEU A 44 -20.35 -3.94 -5.37
C LEU A 44 -21.47 -4.23 -6.39
N PRO A 45 -21.66 -3.36 -7.40
CA PRO A 45 -22.58 -3.60 -8.49
C PRO A 45 -22.06 -4.69 -9.45
N ASN A 46 -22.88 -5.07 -10.43
CA ASN A 46 -22.51 -5.94 -11.55
C ASN A 46 -21.94 -7.30 -11.14
N HIS A 47 -22.29 -7.80 -9.98
CA HIS A 47 -21.73 -9.05 -9.42
C HIS A 47 -20.20 -9.03 -9.31
N TRP A 48 -19.62 -7.85 -9.15
CA TRP A 48 -18.18 -7.71 -9.03
C TRP A 48 -17.63 -8.29 -7.73
N VAL A 49 -16.52 -8.99 -7.88
CA VAL A 49 -15.70 -9.48 -6.77
C VAL A 49 -14.30 -8.87 -6.85
N ILE A 50 -13.69 -8.65 -5.71
CA ILE A 50 -12.33 -8.13 -5.60
C ILE A 50 -11.37 -9.25 -5.23
N GLY A 51 -10.23 -9.29 -5.91
CA GLY A 51 -9.11 -10.13 -5.52
C GLY A 51 -8.33 -9.51 -4.36
N ALA A 52 -7.12 -9.97 -4.14
CA ALA A 52 -6.26 -9.45 -3.07
C ALA A 52 -6.12 -7.92 -3.17
N THR A 53 -6.66 -7.19 -2.20
CA THR A 53 -6.47 -5.75 -2.05
C THR A 53 -5.10 -5.49 -1.46
N ILE A 54 -4.22 -4.87 -2.27
CA ILE A 54 -2.80 -4.70 -1.95
C ILE A 54 -2.38 -3.25 -1.76
N GLY A 55 -3.27 -2.31 -1.97
CA GLY A 55 -3.00 -0.89 -1.78
C GLY A 55 -4.26 -0.14 -1.40
N VAL A 56 -4.09 0.81 -0.48
CA VAL A 56 -5.14 1.74 -0.05
C VAL A 56 -4.56 3.15 0.02
N ALA A 57 -5.36 4.13 -0.38
CA ALA A 57 -5.11 5.55 -0.20
C ALA A 57 -6.40 6.26 0.20
N VAL A 58 -6.26 7.40 0.86
CA VAL A 58 -7.39 8.30 1.18
C VAL A 58 -7.07 9.64 0.56
N ASP A 59 -8.05 10.24 -0.14
CA ASP A 59 -7.90 11.53 -0.78
C ASP A 59 -8.40 12.68 0.12
N GLU A 60 -8.27 13.92 -0.35
CA GLU A 60 -8.69 15.13 0.38
C GLU A 60 -10.21 15.24 0.64
N ARG A 61 -11.02 14.37 0.03
CA ARG A 61 -12.48 14.27 0.25
C ARG A 61 -12.83 13.16 1.21
N ASP A 62 -11.82 12.54 1.85
CA ASP A 62 -11.94 11.32 2.65
C ASP A 62 -12.54 10.14 1.85
N HIS A 63 -12.34 10.12 0.52
CA HIS A 63 -12.66 8.95 -0.28
C HIS A 63 -11.55 7.93 -0.16
N VAL A 64 -11.94 6.67 -0.02
CA VAL A 64 -11.02 5.53 0.07
C VAL A 64 -10.81 4.94 -1.31
N TRP A 65 -9.56 4.90 -1.70
CA TRP A 65 -9.11 4.30 -2.95
C TRP A 65 -8.43 2.97 -2.66
N ILE A 66 -8.79 1.95 -3.41
CA ILE A 66 -8.10 0.67 -3.37
C ILE A 66 -7.57 0.29 -4.74
N VAL A 67 -6.50 -0.47 -4.74
CA VAL A 67 -6.06 -1.25 -5.90
C VAL A 67 -6.02 -2.72 -5.51
N HIS A 68 -6.63 -3.58 -6.33
CA HIS A 68 -6.66 -5.02 -6.10
C HIS A 68 -6.15 -5.79 -7.31
N ARG A 69 -5.79 -7.04 -7.10
CA ARG A 69 -5.30 -7.95 -8.13
C ARG A 69 -6.40 -8.92 -8.57
N ALA A 70 -7.02 -8.65 -9.70
CA ALA A 70 -7.97 -9.57 -10.30
C ALA A 70 -7.35 -10.95 -10.58
N SER A 71 -6.06 -11.00 -10.89
CA SER A 71 -5.31 -12.24 -11.16
C SER A 71 -5.19 -13.18 -9.96
N THR A 72 -5.57 -12.77 -8.77
CA THR A 72 -5.61 -13.63 -7.58
C THR A 72 -6.93 -14.37 -7.41
N LEU A 73 -7.94 -14.01 -8.19
CA LEU A 73 -9.22 -14.72 -8.23
C LEU A 73 -9.09 -16.01 -9.05
N ASN A 74 -9.63 -17.09 -8.54
CA ASN A 74 -9.68 -18.36 -9.25
C ASN A 74 -10.98 -18.52 -10.05
N ALA A 75 -11.07 -19.54 -10.91
CA ALA A 75 -12.20 -19.78 -11.77
C ALA A 75 -13.55 -19.92 -11.03
N GLY A 76 -13.57 -20.44 -9.81
CA GLY A 76 -14.78 -20.55 -8.99
C GLY A 76 -15.20 -19.21 -8.37
N GLU A 77 -14.34 -18.21 -8.35
CA GLU A 77 -14.64 -16.86 -7.85
C GLU A 77 -15.05 -15.89 -8.98
N ILE A 78 -14.80 -16.26 -10.23
CA ILE A 78 -15.13 -15.45 -11.41
C ILE A 78 -15.88 -16.27 -12.47
N GLU A 79 -16.82 -17.09 -12.06
CA GLU A 79 -17.48 -18.10 -12.89
C GLU A 79 -18.09 -17.55 -14.19
N ALA A 80 -18.62 -16.32 -14.19
CA ALA A 80 -19.19 -15.69 -15.38
C ALA A 80 -18.13 -15.26 -16.41
N SER A 81 -16.89 -15.05 -15.98
CA SER A 81 -15.77 -14.65 -16.86
C SER A 81 -14.68 -15.73 -16.97
N ALA A 82 -14.91 -16.92 -16.42
CA ALA A 82 -14.00 -18.05 -16.55
C ALA A 82 -14.01 -18.61 -17.99
N ASP A 83 -12.93 -19.26 -18.39
CA ASP A 83 -12.82 -19.96 -19.66
C ASP A 83 -12.42 -21.44 -19.39
N PRO A 84 -13.31 -22.41 -19.65
CA PRO A 84 -14.70 -22.24 -20.11
C PRO A 84 -15.60 -21.59 -19.05
N GLN A 85 -16.62 -20.87 -19.49
CA GLN A 85 -17.61 -20.23 -18.61
C GLN A 85 -18.37 -21.28 -17.79
N VAL A 86 -18.47 -21.08 -16.48
CA VAL A 86 -19.08 -22.02 -15.52
C VAL A 86 -20.50 -21.57 -15.15
N ALA A 87 -20.73 -20.26 -14.99
CA ALA A 87 -22.05 -19.69 -14.70
C ALA A 87 -22.31 -18.45 -15.54
N VAL A 88 -23.61 -18.13 -15.78
CA VAL A 88 -24.02 -17.01 -16.63
C VAL A 88 -24.11 -15.70 -15.82
N ASP A 89 -24.51 -15.79 -14.55
CA ASP A 89 -24.93 -14.63 -13.75
C ASP A 89 -24.06 -14.33 -12.54
N CYS A 90 -23.05 -15.14 -12.25
CA CYS A 90 -22.23 -14.94 -11.06
C CYS A 90 -20.81 -14.52 -11.41
N CYS A 91 -20.43 -13.47 -10.76
CA CYS A 91 -19.08 -13.17 -10.31
C CYS A 91 -18.10 -12.85 -11.43
N VAL A 92 -17.86 -11.56 -11.57
CA VAL A 92 -16.89 -10.97 -12.50
C VAL A 92 -15.85 -10.21 -11.68
N ALA A 93 -14.59 -10.29 -12.06
CA ALA A 93 -13.57 -9.48 -11.42
C ALA A 93 -13.87 -7.99 -11.59
N ALA A 94 -13.84 -7.23 -10.50
CA ALA A 94 -13.96 -5.78 -10.54
C ALA A 94 -12.79 -5.15 -11.31
N PRO A 95 -12.94 -3.92 -11.85
CA PRO A 95 -11.82 -3.13 -12.33
C PRO A 95 -10.76 -2.94 -11.23
N PRO A 96 -9.45 -2.94 -11.56
CA PRO A 96 -8.38 -2.95 -10.56
C PRO A 96 -8.38 -1.80 -9.56
N VAL A 97 -8.86 -0.62 -9.95
CA VAL A 97 -8.95 0.57 -9.11
C VAL A 97 -10.39 0.87 -8.77
N LEU A 98 -10.69 1.00 -7.49
CA LEU A 98 -12.02 1.33 -6.99
C LEU A 98 -11.91 2.52 -6.04
N GLU A 99 -12.88 3.43 -6.12
CA GLU A 99 -13.02 4.60 -5.26
C GLU A 99 -14.35 4.51 -4.51
N PHE A 100 -14.29 4.66 -3.19
CA PHE A 100 -15.45 4.66 -2.31
C PHE A 100 -15.57 5.98 -1.57
N ASP A 101 -16.79 6.49 -1.41
CA ASP A 101 -17.06 7.59 -0.50
C ASP A 101 -17.01 7.12 0.97
N GLN A 102 -17.09 8.07 1.90
CA GLN A 102 -17.07 7.77 3.35
C GLN A 102 -18.19 6.81 3.78
N ALA A 103 -19.34 6.85 3.10
CA ALA A 103 -20.47 5.96 3.39
C ALA A 103 -20.33 4.55 2.75
N GLY A 104 -19.20 4.29 2.09
CA GLY A 104 -18.91 3.01 1.44
C GLY A 104 -19.58 2.82 0.08
N ASN A 105 -20.15 3.86 -0.53
CA ASN A 105 -20.66 3.74 -1.88
C ASN A 105 -19.51 3.74 -2.88
N LEU A 106 -19.56 2.86 -3.87
CA LEU A 106 -18.65 2.89 -5.00
C LEU A 106 -18.97 4.12 -5.87
N VAL A 107 -18.01 5.04 -6.00
CA VAL A 107 -18.17 6.31 -6.76
C VAL A 107 -17.26 6.41 -7.96
N GLY A 108 -16.27 5.54 -8.09
CA GLY A 108 -15.37 5.46 -9.24
C GLY A 108 -14.75 4.08 -9.40
N TYR A 109 -14.49 3.70 -10.65
CA TYR A 109 -13.82 2.43 -10.97
C TYR A 109 -13.19 2.48 -12.35
N TRP A 110 -11.98 1.95 -12.48
CA TRP A 110 -11.24 1.91 -13.73
C TRP A 110 -9.96 1.08 -13.59
N GLY A 111 -9.14 1.02 -14.65
CA GLY A 111 -7.82 0.41 -14.67
C GLY A 111 -7.75 -0.88 -15.46
N GLY A 112 -6.56 -1.44 -15.51
CA GLY A 112 -6.21 -2.56 -16.37
C GLY A 112 -5.43 -2.11 -17.61
N PRO A 113 -5.05 -3.04 -18.48
CA PRO A 113 -4.36 -2.75 -19.73
C PRO A 113 -5.10 -1.73 -20.58
N GLY A 114 -4.35 -0.83 -21.25
CA GLY A 114 -4.88 0.21 -22.10
C GLY A 114 -3.86 0.72 -23.10
N GLU A 115 -4.23 1.71 -23.89
CA GLU A 115 -3.34 2.29 -24.90
C GLU A 115 -2.40 3.32 -24.31
N GLY A 116 -1.13 3.30 -24.75
CA GLY A 116 -0.13 4.30 -24.43
C GLY A 116 0.62 4.08 -23.12
N TYR A 117 0.30 3.03 -22.35
CA TYR A 117 1.00 2.67 -21.12
C TYR A 117 1.07 1.16 -20.91
N GLU A 118 1.94 0.74 -20.02
CA GLU A 118 2.14 -0.65 -19.63
C GLU A 118 1.50 -0.86 -18.25
N TRP A 119 0.34 -1.55 -18.17
CA TRP A 119 -0.26 -1.87 -16.87
C TRP A 119 0.61 -2.87 -16.11
N PRO A 120 0.93 -2.65 -14.81
CA PRO A 120 1.76 -3.55 -14.05
C PRO A 120 1.21 -4.98 -14.03
N LYS A 121 2.08 -5.97 -14.22
CA LYS A 121 1.69 -7.39 -14.12
C LYS A 121 1.19 -7.75 -12.74
N SER A 122 1.78 -7.16 -11.70
CA SER A 122 1.39 -7.28 -10.31
C SER A 122 1.29 -5.89 -9.70
N ASN A 123 0.17 -5.19 -9.99
CA ASN A 123 -0.08 -3.87 -9.45
C ASN A 123 0.07 -3.88 -7.92
N HIS A 124 0.76 -2.86 -7.39
CA HIS A 124 1.10 -2.77 -5.97
C HIS A 124 1.25 -1.32 -5.56
N GLY A 125 0.56 -0.97 -4.51
CA GLY A 125 0.55 0.41 -4.04
C GLY A 125 -0.28 1.35 -4.91
N ILE A 126 -1.00 2.23 -4.23
CA ILE A 126 -1.76 3.32 -4.82
C ILE A 126 -1.51 4.56 -3.98
N ALA A 127 -1.41 5.72 -4.63
CA ALA A 127 -1.40 7.01 -3.97
C ALA A 127 -2.28 7.98 -4.75
N VAL A 128 -2.92 8.91 -4.05
CA VAL A 128 -3.66 10.02 -4.65
C VAL A 128 -2.93 11.30 -4.29
N ASP A 129 -2.56 12.08 -5.29
CA ASP A 129 -1.84 13.34 -5.07
C ASP A 129 -2.81 14.52 -4.81
N HIS A 130 -2.24 15.65 -4.41
CA HIS A 130 -2.99 16.89 -4.12
C HIS A 130 -3.70 17.50 -5.34
N LYS A 131 -3.43 17.00 -6.55
CA LYS A 131 -4.13 17.35 -7.80
C LYS A 131 -5.21 16.32 -8.13
N SER A 132 -5.50 15.41 -7.22
CA SER A 132 -6.39 14.26 -7.39
C SER A 132 -5.96 13.30 -8.50
N ASN A 133 -4.68 13.24 -8.85
CA ASN A 133 -4.17 12.21 -9.75
C ASN A 133 -3.80 10.97 -8.97
N VAL A 134 -3.97 9.83 -9.61
CA VAL A 134 -3.75 8.51 -9.02
C VAL A 134 -2.46 7.92 -9.56
N TRP A 135 -1.58 7.52 -8.65
CA TRP A 135 -0.30 6.91 -8.93
C TRP A 135 -0.34 5.41 -8.60
N ILE A 136 0.18 4.59 -9.48
CA ILE A 136 0.19 3.13 -9.34
C ILE A 136 1.58 2.60 -9.66
N GLY A 137 2.10 1.74 -8.80
CA GLY A 137 3.31 0.94 -9.03
C GLY A 137 2.99 -0.53 -9.19
N GLY A 138 4.01 -1.32 -9.45
CA GLY A 138 3.92 -2.77 -9.53
C GLY A 138 5.10 -3.46 -8.87
N ASN A 139 4.93 -4.74 -8.50
CA ASN A 139 5.99 -5.51 -7.84
C ASN A 139 6.25 -6.90 -8.45
N ASP A 140 5.78 -7.17 -9.67
CA ASP A 140 6.31 -8.28 -10.46
C ASP A 140 7.77 -8.02 -10.83
N ARG A 141 8.50 -9.06 -11.23
CA ARG A 141 9.91 -8.94 -11.63
C ARG A 141 10.12 -7.99 -12.80
N ASP A 142 9.12 -7.91 -13.68
CA ASP A 142 9.16 -7.04 -14.85
C ASP A 142 8.54 -5.65 -14.58
N ASP A 143 7.91 -5.43 -13.43
CA ASP A 143 7.32 -4.14 -13.08
C ASP A 143 8.44 -3.15 -12.71
N ALA A 144 8.92 -2.42 -13.72
CA ALA A 144 10.03 -1.49 -13.62
C ALA A 144 9.62 -0.02 -13.89
N HIS A 145 8.34 0.30 -13.66
CA HIS A 145 7.75 1.60 -13.98
C HIS A 145 6.69 2.00 -12.95
N VAL A 146 6.32 3.27 -12.99
CA VAL A 146 5.16 3.83 -12.28
C VAL A 146 4.25 4.52 -13.28
N LEU A 147 2.94 4.50 -13.00
CA LEU A 147 1.90 5.12 -13.82
C LEU A 147 1.21 6.23 -13.04
N LYS A 148 0.81 7.28 -13.75
CA LYS A 148 -0.02 8.36 -13.24
C LYS A 148 -1.25 8.51 -14.13
N PHE A 149 -2.41 8.63 -13.50
CA PHE A 149 -3.71 8.83 -14.14
C PHE A 149 -4.44 10.00 -13.52
N THR A 150 -5.40 10.56 -14.25
CA THR A 150 -6.41 11.40 -13.61
C THR A 150 -7.27 10.57 -12.66
N ARG A 151 -8.05 11.21 -11.81
CA ARG A 151 -9.05 10.57 -10.95
C ARG A 151 -9.98 9.61 -11.71
N HIS A 152 -10.25 9.91 -12.97
CA HIS A 152 -11.18 9.15 -13.82
C HIS A 152 -10.48 8.12 -14.73
N GLY A 153 -9.22 7.80 -14.46
CA GLY A 153 -8.47 6.77 -15.18
C GLY A 153 -7.93 7.19 -16.54
N GLN A 154 -7.89 8.49 -16.85
CA GLN A 154 -7.20 8.96 -18.07
C GLN A 154 -5.69 8.91 -17.83
N PHE A 155 -4.96 8.26 -18.72
CA PHE A 155 -3.51 8.17 -18.64
C PHE A 155 -2.86 9.55 -18.78
N LEU A 156 -1.88 9.83 -17.91
CA LEU A 156 -1.13 11.08 -17.89
C LEU A 156 0.37 10.86 -18.10
N LEU A 157 0.96 9.87 -17.40
CA LEU A 157 2.39 9.71 -17.37
C LEU A 157 2.77 8.26 -17.05
N GLN A 158 3.80 7.76 -17.72
CA GLN A 158 4.57 6.58 -17.35
C GLN A 158 6.03 6.97 -17.16
N VAL A 159 6.63 6.57 -16.04
CA VAL A 159 8.07 6.70 -15.80
C VAL A 159 8.66 5.31 -15.64
N GLY A 160 9.69 5.01 -16.42
CA GLY A 160 10.24 3.66 -16.56
C GLY A 160 9.50 2.80 -17.58
N ARG A 161 10.03 1.60 -17.83
CA ARG A 161 9.48 0.62 -18.77
C ARG A 161 9.57 -0.79 -18.20
N ALA A 162 8.56 -1.61 -18.49
CA ALA A 162 8.53 -3.00 -18.06
C ALA A 162 9.79 -3.76 -18.50
N GLY A 163 10.37 -4.51 -17.57
CA GLY A 163 11.54 -5.36 -17.83
C GLY A 163 12.86 -4.63 -18.11
N GLN A 164 12.94 -3.30 -17.95
CA GLN A 164 14.12 -2.52 -18.33
C GLN A 164 15.00 -2.06 -17.14
N SER A 165 14.74 -2.55 -15.93
CA SER A 165 15.54 -2.18 -14.75
C SER A 165 17.01 -2.62 -14.90
N GLN A 166 17.94 -1.72 -14.56
CA GLN A 166 19.38 -1.94 -14.55
C GLN A 166 19.99 -1.84 -13.14
N GLY A 167 19.17 -2.01 -12.10
CA GLY A 167 19.60 -1.98 -10.71
C GLY A 167 19.38 -0.66 -10.01
N SER A 168 19.90 -0.55 -8.79
CA SER A 168 19.60 0.56 -7.87
C SER A 168 20.17 1.92 -8.30
N ASN A 169 21.07 1.95 -9.28
CA ASN A 169 21.64 3.19 -9.82
C ASN A 169 21.06 3.58 -11.21
N ASP A 170 20.02 2.88 -11.67
CA ASP A 170 19.31 3.19 -12.92
C ASP A 170 18.53 4.51 -12.77
N MET A 171 18.78 5.47 -13.64
CA MET A 171 18.15 6.80 -13.62
C MET A 171 16.94 6.91 -14.57
N GLN A 172 16.44 5.80 -15.06
CA GLN A 172 15.32 5.76 -16.02
C GLN A 172 14.20 4.82 -15.57
N ASN A 173 14.56 3.71 -14.93
CA ASN A 173 13.62 2.65 -14.57
C ASN A 173 13.69 2.35 -13.08
N PHE A 174 12.66 1.68 -12.59
CA PHE A 174 12.54 1.18 -11.22
C PHE A 174 12.70 -0.36 -11.20
N SER A 175 12.53 -0.95 -10.03
CA SER A 175 12.41 -2.39 -9.88
C SER A 175 11.50 -2.74 -8.70
N ARG A 176 10.25 -3.07 -9.01
CA ARG A 176 9.29 -3.57 -8.01
C ARG A 176 9.00 -2.52 -6.93
N VAL A 177 8.33 -1.45 -7.35
CA VAL A 177 7.99 -0.31 -6.50
C VAL A 177 7.08 -0.72 -5.34
N ALA A 178 7.45 -0.30 -4.13
CA ALA A 178 6.70 -0.62 -2.91
C ALA A 178 5.66 0.46 -2.54
N LYS A 179 6.04 1.74 -2.59
CA LYS A 179 5.17 2.86 -2.18
C LYS A 179 5.49 4.12 -2.98
N ILE A 180 4.48 4.94 -3.17
CA ILE A 180 4.58 6.27 -3.78
C ILE A 180 4.00 7.29 -2.79
N PHE A 181 4.68 8.40 -2.61
CA PHE A 181 4.21 9.57 -1.87
C PHE A 181 4.48 10.82 -2.69
N VAL A 182 3.53 11.74 -2.77
CA VAL A 182 3.69 13.01 -3.49
C VAL A 182 3.68 14.15 -2.50
N ASP A 183 4.77 14.93 -2.46
CA ASP A 183 4.86 16.15 -1.68
C ASP A 183 4.18 17.30 -2.44
N PRO A 184 3.09 17.87 -1.91
CA PRO A 184 2.36 18.95 -2.56
C PRO A 184 3.14 20.28 -2.61
N ARG A 185 4.10 20.47 -1.71
CA ARG A 185 4.89 21.73 -1.63
C ARG A 185 6.00 21.77 -2.66
N ALA A 186 6.71 20.65 -2.80
CA ALA A 186 7.81 20.52 -3.75
C ALA A 186 7.35 20.07 -5.15
N ASN A 187 6.12 19.58 -5.28
CA ASN A 187 5.59 18.89 -6.46
C ASN A 187 6.51 17.73 -6.89
N GLU A 188 6.91 16.93 -5.90
CA GLU A 188 7.83 15.81 -6.07
C GLU A 188 7.18 14.51 -5.66
N ALA A 189 7.37 13.47 -6.47
CA ALA A 189 6.97 12.11 -6.11
C ALA A 189 8.18 11.33 -5.58
N TYR A 190 8.03 10.81 -4.38
CA TYR A 190 8.99 9.95 -3.67
C TYR A 190 8.58 8.50 -3.91
N ILE A 191 9.43 7.76 -4.55
CA ILE A 191 9.19 6.38 -4.97
C ILE A 191 10.07 5.45 -4.11
N SER A 192 9.43 4.64 -3.28
CA SER A 192 10.14 3.57 -2.54
C SER A 192 10.40 2.41 -3.50
N ASP A 193 11.56 2.41 -4.10
CA ASP A 193 12.03 1.43 -5.07
C ASP A 193 12.87 0.37 -4.34
N GLY A 194 12.19 -0.49 -3.55
CA GLY A 194 12.83 -1.29 -2.52
C GLY A 194 12.59 -2.79 -2.56
N TYR A 195 11.68 -3.32 -3.40
CA TYR A 195 11.52 -4.78 -3.54
C TYR A 195 12.54 -5.40 -4.50
N GLY A 196 12.94 -4.67 -5.52
CA GLY A 196 13.97 -5.12 -6.47
C GLY A 196 15.26 -4.32 -6.34
N ASN A 197 15.14 -3.02 -6.17
CA ASN A 197 16.25 -2.08 -5.90
C ASN A 197 16.36 -1.77 -4.39
N ARG A 198 17.33 -0.94 -4.01
CA ARG A 198 17.64 -0.59 -2.60
C ARG A 198 17.67 0.92 -2.41
N ARG A 199 16.60 1.63 -2.86
CA ARG A 199 16.63 3.09 -2.90
C ARG A 199 15.25 3.74 -2.72
N VAL A 200 15.28 5.03 -2.43
CA VAL A 200 14.19 5.96 -2.67
C VAL A 200 14.60 6.85 -3.85
N VAL A 201 13.71 6.99 -4.82
CA VAL A 201 13.88 7.88 -5.97
C VAL A 201 12.92 9.04 -5.84
N VAL A 202 13.37 10.25 -6.19
CA VAL A 202 12.54 11.44 -6.28
C VAL A 202 12.47 11.87 -7.73
N ILE A 203 11.26 12.04 -8.22
CA ILE A 203 10.97 12.53 -9.56
C ILE A 203 10.11 13.80 -9.47
N ASP A 204 10.12 14.60 -10.50
CA ASP A 204 9.13 15.66 -10.68
C ASP A 204 7.74 15.05 -10.91
N ALA A 205 6.75 15.48 -10.17
CA ALA A 205 5.43 14.87 -10.20
C ALA A 205 4.63 15.16 -11.47
N ASP A 206 5.01 16.16 -12.25
CA ASP A 206 4.32 16.50 -13.50
C ASP A 206 5.03 15.93 -14.73
N THR A 207 6.36 15.97 -14.74
CA THR A 207 7.15 15.57 -15.92
C THR A 207 7.72 14.16 -15.83
N GLY A 208 7.84 13.60 -14.60
CA GLY A 208 8.49 12.33 -14.35
C GLY A 208 10.03 12.38 -14.41
N GLU A 209 10.62 13.59 -14.49
CA GLU A 209 12.06 13.75 -14.53
C GLU A 209 12.69 13.29 -13.21
N PHE A 210 13.74 12.45 -13.28
CA PHE A 210 14.52 12.00 -12.14
C PHE A 210 15.33 13.17 -11.57
N LYS A 211 15.11 13.49 -10.28
CA LYS A 211 15.80 14.59 -9.60
C LYS A 211 16.96 14.10 -8.75
N ARG A 212 16.73 13.11 -7.91
CA ARG A 212 17.70 12.54 -6.97
C ARG A 212 17.25 11.17 -6.46
N TYR A 213 18.18 10.45 -5.90
CA TYR A 213 17.90 9.17 -5.20
C TYR A 213 18.95 8.92 -4.13
N TRP A 214 18.64 8.04 -3.22
CA TRP A 214 19.56 7.57 -2.16
C TRP A 214 19.17 6.17 -1.69
N GLY A 215 20.16 5.44 -1.19
CA GLY A 215 20.00 4.16 -0.50
C GLY A 215 19.86 4.32 1.01
N ALA A 216 20.20 3.26 1.73
CA ALA A 216 20.16 3.24 3.18
C ALA A 216 21.06 4.36 3.79
N TYR A 217 20.53 5.05 4.80
CA TYR A 217 21.20 6.12 5.53
C TYR A 217 21.70 7.29 4.66
N GLY A 218 21.08 7.49 3.49
CA GLY A 218 21.48 8.57 2.57
C GLY A 218 22.68 8.25 1.68
N ASN A 219 23.19 7.03 1.73
CA ASN A 219 24.33 6.62 0.91
C ASN A 219 23.90 6.32 -0.54
N VAL A 220 24.88 6.23 -1.43
CA VAL A 220 24.64 5.69 -2.79
C VAL A 220 24.25 4.23 -2.66
N PRO A 221 23.19 3.78 -3.36
CA PRO A 221 22.79 2.38 -3.31
C PRO A 221 23.90 1.45 -3.78
N ASP A 222 24.03 0.33 -3.10
CA ASP A 222 24.94 -0.75 -3.44
C ASP A 222 24.16 -2.05 -3.65
N ASP A 223 24.26 -2.64 -4.82
CA ASP A 223 23.59 -3.88 -5.20
C ASP A 223 24.44 -5.14 -4.93
N ALA A 224 25.57 -4.99 -4.23
CA ALA A 224 26.42 -6.12 -3.84
C ALA A 224 25.60 -7.16 -3.05
N ASP A 225 25.86 -8.43 -3.30
CA ASP A 225 25.27 -9.53 -2.55
C ASP A 225 25.85 -9.53 -1.12
N LEU A 226 25.00 -9.21 -0.16
CA LEU A 226 25.39 -9.19 1.26
C LEU A 226 25.28 -10.58 1.91
N GLY A 227 24.92 -11.62 1.14
CA GLY A 227 24.69 -12.95 1.65
C GLY A 227 23.40 -13.04 2.50
N ARG A 228 23.29 -14.13 3.27
CA ARG A 228 22.17 -14.29 4.22
C ARG A 228 22.36 -13.36 5.42
N TYR A 229 21.28 -12.69 5.81
CA TYR A 229 21.26 -11.94 7.08
C TYR A 229 21.57 -12.88 8.24
N ASP A 230 22.61 -12.57 9.03
CA ASP A 230 22.92 -13.21 10.30
C ASP A 230 22.59 -12.23 11.43
N PRO A 231 21.55 -12.51 12.23
CA PRO A 231 21.17 -11.61 13.34
C PRO A 231 22.22 -11.59 14.47
N ARG A 232 23.25 -12.41 14.37
CA ARG A 232 24.33 -12.51 15.38
C ARG A 232 25.67 -11.93 14.90
N ALA A 233 25.72 -11.44 13.64
CA ALA A 233 26.90 -10.81 13.07
C ALA A 233 27.07 -9.36 13.54
#